data_fcfd73f0839b87710154bc939f0f1cb5
#
_entry.id   fcfd73f0839b87710154bc939f0f1cb5
#
_cell.length_a   1.000
_cell.length_b   1.000
_cell.length_c   1.000
_cell.angle_alpha   90.00
_cell.angle_beta   90.00
_cell.angle_gamma   90.00
#
_symmetry.space_group_name_H-M   'P 1'
#
loop_
_entity.id
_entity.type
_entity.pdbx_description
1 polymer ?
#
loop_
_entity_poly.entity_id
_entity_poly.type
_entity_poly.pdbx_seq_one_letter_code
_entity_poly.pdbx_strand_id
1 'polypeptide(L)'
;ETLNWLFWQIGAGPYVGGGFGHFFAYAPEPMQYPIDRFTMETKRQLDLLDKTLAQRPYIAGDAYTIADIAIWSWYGRLALGKLYKGSYEFLNLNEYPHLLEWSKRIADRPGVQRGLAAEYQPLGE
;
A
#
# COMPACT_ATOMS: atom_id res chain seq x y z
N GLU A 1 -14.54 -9.45 -9.80
CA GLU A 1 -13.44 -9.44 -8.81
C GLU A 1 -12.47 -8.26 -9.01
N THR A 2 -11.94 -8.08 -10.21
CA THR A 2 -10.98 -6.99 -10.49
C THR A 2 -11.56 -5.62 -10.17
N LEU A 3 -12.77 -5.32 -10.65
CA LEU A 3 -13.42 -4.03 -10.39
C LEU A 3 -13.77 -3.84 -8.91
N ASN A 4 -14.18 -4.88 -8.22
CA ASN A 4 -14.45 -4.82 -6.79
C ASN A 4 -13.22 -4.38 -6.00
N TRP A 5 -12.07 -4.97 -6.30
CA TRP A 5 -10.82 -4.61 -5.64
C TRP A 5 -10.31 -3.23 -6.04
N LEU A 6 -10.51 -2.85 -7.30
CA LEU A 6 -10.16 -1.51 -7.76
C LEU A 6 -10.97 -0.43 -7.00
N PHE A 7 -12.28 -0.63 -6.86
CA PHE A 7 -13.14 0.28 -6.08
C PHE A 7 -12.83 0.23 -4.59
N TRP A 8 -12.48 -0.94 -4.05
CA TRP A 8 -12.02 -1.03 -2.66
C TRP A 8 -10.81 -0.12 -2.41
N GLN A 9 -9.84 -0.14 -3.31
CA GLN A 9 -8.64 0.70 -3.19
C GLN A 9 -8.99 2.19 -3.20
N ILE A 10 -9.92 2.62 -4.04
CA ILE A 10 -10.33 4.03 -4.11
C ILE A 10 -10.91 4.50 -2.77
N GLY A 11 -11.68 3.66 -2.10
CA GLY A 11 -12.25 3.99 -0.80
C GLY A 11 -11.30 3.82 0.38
N ALA A 12 -10.40 2.85 0.30
CA ALA A 12 -9.49 2.48 1.40
C ALA A 12 -8.16 3.26 1.36
N GLY A 13 -7.61 3.51 0.17
CA GLY A 13 -6.33 4.18 -0.01
C GLY A 13 -6.18 5.52 0.71
N PRO A 14 -7.21 6.39 0.74
CA PRO A 14 -7.14 7.66 1.46
C PRO A 14 -6.82 7.53 2.96
N TYR A 15 -7.19 6.44 3.60
CA TYR A 15 -6.85 6.19 5.01
C TYR A 15 -5.34 5.98 5.20
N VAL A 16 -4.67 5.41 4.21
CA VAL A 16 -3.20 5.21 4.23
C VAL A 16 -2.49 6.52 3.85
N GLY A 17 -2.96 7.21 2.82
CA GLY A 17 -2.34 8.43 2.32
C GLY A 17 -2.65 9.66 3.17
N GLY A 18 -3.88 10.16 3.07
CA GLY A 18 -4.32 11.37 3.79
C GLY A 18 -4.55 11.15 5.28
N GLY A 19 -4.81 9.92 5.69
CA GLY A 19 -4.98 9.56 7.11
C GLY A 19 -3.64 9.24 7.76
N PHE A 20 -3.24 7.97 7.70
CA PHE A 20 -2.01 7.49 8.37
C PHE A 20 -0.77 8.28 7.93
N GLY A 21 -0.55 8.39 6.62
CA GLY A 21 0.64 9.05 6.10
C GLY A 21 0.76 10.50 6.53
N HIS A 22 -0.35 11.23 6.48
CA HIS A 22 -0.35 12.63 6.91
C HIS A 22 0.02 12.75 8.40
N PHE A 23 -0.66 12.05 9.28
CA PHE A 23 -0.45 12.22 10.72
C PHE A 23 0.83 11.56 11.23
N PHE A 24 1.28 10.49 10.58
CA PHE A 24 2.54 9.84 10.95
C PHE A 24 3.77 10.60 10.44
N ALA A 25 3.74 11.13 9.21
CA ALA A 25 4.91 11.63 8.52
C ALA A 25 4.91 13.14 8.24
N TYR A 26 3.75 13.76 8.01
CA TYR A 26 3.69 15.11 7.44
C TYR A 26 3.04 16.16 8.34
N ALA A 27 2.24 15.77 9.32
CA ALA A 27 1.59 16.75 10.20
C ALA A 27 2.64 17.62 10.91
N PRO A 28 2.41 18.96 11.02
CA PRO A 28 3.37 19.85 11.64
C PRO A 28 3.57 19.60 13.14
N GLU A 29 2.57 19.00 13.79
CA GLU A 29 2.61 18.65 15.20
C GLU A 29 2.18 17.20 15.40
N PRO A 30 2.84 16.42 16.28
CA PRO A 30 2.39 15.07 16.57
C PRO A 30 1.04 15.09 17.31
N MET A 31 0.09 14.31 16.79
CA MET A 31 -1.26 14.18 17.36
C MET A 31 -1.57 12.71 17.58
N GLN A 32 -1.54 12.26 18.84
CA GLN A 32 -1.64 10.84 19.15
C GLN A 32 -2.95 10.20 18.71
N TYR A 33 -4.09 10.89 18.90
CA TYR A 33 -5.38 10.29 18.57
C TYR A 33 -5.52 9.99 17.07
N PRO A 34 -5.26 10.93 16.14
CA PRO A 34 -5.29 10.61 14.71
C PRO A 34 -4.29 9.52 14.32
N ILE A 35 -3.08 9.54 14.88
CA ILE A 35 -2.08 8.50 14.61
C ILE A 35 -2.64 7.14 14.99
N ASP A 36 -3.18 6.99 16.19
CA ASP A 36 -3.72 5.72 16.68
C ASP A 36 -4.91 5.26 15.83
N ARG A 37 -5.83 6.17 15.53
CA ARG A 37 -7.04 5.85 14.77
C ARG A 37 -6.70 5.37 13.35
N PHE A 38 -5.83 6.08 12.65
CA PHE A 38 -5.46 5.71 11.28
C PHE A 38 -4.50 4.53 11.23
N THR A 39 -3.68 4.33 12.25
CA THR A 39 -2.87 3.12 12.38
C THR A 39 -3.75 1.88 12.49
N MET A 40 -4.78 1.91 13.31
CA MET A 40 -5.71 0.78 13.45
C MET A 40 -6.38 0.46 12.12
N GLU A 41 -6.88 1.45 11.41
CA GLU A 41 -7.53 1.25 10.11
C GLU A 41 -6.53 0.72 9.06
N THR A 42 -5.32 1.27 9.02
CA THR A 42 -4.28 0.80 8.10
C THR A 42 -3.94 -0.67 8.38
N LYS A 43 -3.76 -1.04 9.64
CA LYS A 43 -3.46 -2.44 10.00
C LYS A 43 -4.62 -3.37 9.67
N ARG A 44 -5.86 -2.92 9.82
CA ARG A 44 -7.04 -3.70 9.42
C ARG A 44 -7.03 -3.96 7.90
N GLN A 45 -6.67 -2.97 7.12
CA GLN A 45 -6.56 -3.09 5.65
C GLN A 45 -5.42 -4.03 5.25
N LEU A 46 -4.26 -3.91 5.91
CA LEU A 46 -3.12 -4.81 5.67
C LEU A 46 -3.47 -6.26 5.98
N ASP A 47 -4.18 -6.50 7.06
CA ASP A 47 -4.63 -7.84 7.45
C ASP A 47 -5.58 -8.44 6.41
N LEU A 48 -6.52 -7.65 5.91
CA LEU A 48 -7.43 -8.08 4.84
C LEU A 48 -6.67 -8.49 3.58
N LEU A 49 -5.71 -7.67 3.15
CA LEU A 49 -4.89 -7.98 1.97
C LEU A 49 -4.05 -9.24 2.20
N ASP A 50 -3.43 -9.37 3.35
CA ASP A 50 -2.60 -10.54 3.67
C ASP A 50 -3.41 -11.83 3.65
N LYS A 51 -4.60 -11.83 4.27
CA LYS A 51 -5.50 -12.99 4.28
C LYS A 51 -5.98 -13.36 2.87
N THR A 52 -6.28 -12.36 2.06
CA THR A 52 -6.67 -12.58 0.67
C THR A 52 -5.54 -13.21 -0.13
N LEU A 53 -4.33 -12.69 0.01
CA LEU A 53 -3.15 -13.15 -0.71
C LEU A 53 -2.58 -14.48 -0.17
N ALA A 54 -3.02 -14.92 1.02
CA ALA A 54 -2.71 -16.25 1.52
C ALA A 54 -3.38 -17.36 0.67
N GLN A 55 -4.46 -17.03 -0.04
CA GLN A 55 -5.28 -18.01 -0.78
C GLN A 55 -5.07 -17.92 -2.28
N ARG A 56 -4.44 -16.89 -2.80
CA ARG A 56 -4.28 -16.69 -4.25
C ARG A 56 -3.08 -15.78 -4.54
N PRO A 57 -2.46 -15.92 -5.74
CA PRO A 57 -1.22 -15.21 -6.04
C PRO A 57 -1.39 -13.71 -6.30
N TYR A 58 -2.57 -13.28 -6.73
CA TYR A 58 -2.88 -11.89 -7.03
C TYR A 58 -4.19 -11.47 -6.39
N ILE A 59 -4.42 -10.18 -6.26
CA ILE A 59 -5.53 -9.62 -5.50
C ILE A 59 -6.89 -10.12 -5.99
N ALA A 60 -7.09 -10.18 -7.30
CA ALA A 60 -8.36 -10.59 -7.90
C ALA A 60 -8.44 -12.08 -8.27
N GLY A 61 -7.36 -12.84 -8.07
CA GLY A 61 -7.34 -14.27 -8.40
C GLY A 61 -5.98 -14.75 -8.88
N ASP A 62 -5.98 -15.50 -9.99
CA ASP A 62 -4.77 -16.16 -10.50
C ASP A 62 -3.94 -15.27 -11.43
N ALA A 63 -4.50 -14.16 -11.91
CA ALA A 63 -3.87 -13.29 -12.89
C ALA A 63 -3.57 -11.90 -12.33
N TYR A 64 -2.44 -11.35 -12.75
CA TYR A 64 -2.08 -9.95 -12.51
C TYR A 64 -3.04 -9.03 -13.26
N THR A 65 -3.65 -8.08 -12.55
CA THR A 65 -4.66 -7.17 -13.08
C THR A 65 -4.41 -5.72 -12.66
N ILE A 66 -5.22 -4.80 -13.18
CA ILE A 66 -5.19 -3.39 -12.77
C ILE A 66 -5.46 -3.20 -11.27
N ALA A 67 -6.15 -4.14 -10.63
CA ALA A 67 -6.36 -4.09 -9.17
C ALA A 67 -5.03 -4.22 -8.43
N ASP A 68 -4.13 -5.12 -8.87
CA ASP A 68 -2.79 -5.23 -8.30
C ASP A 68 -2.00 -3.95 -8.50
N ILE A 69 -2.06 -3.36 -9.69
CA ILE A 69 -1.34 -2.12 -9.99
C ILE A 69 -1.77 -0.99 -9.04
N ALA A 70 -3.08 -0.79 -8.91
CA ALA A 70 -3.64 0.27 -8.07
C ALA A 70 -3.31 0.05 -6.58
N ILE A 71 -3.50 -1.16 -6.08
CA ILE A 71 -3.26 -1.51 -4.68
C ILE A 71 -1.77 -1.50 -4.36
N TRP A 72 -0.93 -2.01 -5.26
CA TRP A 72 0.51 -2.05 -5.04
C TRP A 72 1.11 -0.64 -4.91
N SER A 73 0.60 0.33 -5.63
CA SER A 73 1.11 1.71 -5.58
C SER A 73 1.11 2.30 -4.17
N TRP A 74 0.20 1.89 -3.31
CA TRP A 74 0.12 2.28 -1.90
C TRP A 74 0.63 1.17 -0.98
N TYR A 75 -0.04 0.03 -0.99
CA TYR A 75 0.16 -1.03 0.00
C TYR A 75 1.43 -1.85 -0.26
N GLY A 76 1.78 -2.08 -1.52
CA GLY A 76 3.02 -2.77 -1.86
C GLY A 76 4.24 -1.94 -1.50
N ARG A 77 4.20 -0.66 -1.78
CA ARG A 77 5.29 0.25 -1.42
C ARG A 77 5.42 0.42 0.09
N LEU A 78 4.29 0.50 0.79
CA LEU A 78 4.29 0.52 2.25
C LEU A 78 4.92 -0.76 2.82
N ALA A 79 4.51 -1.92 2.30
CA ALA A 79 5.02 -3.22 2.72
C ALA A 79 6.52 -3.39 2.49
N LEU A 80 7.06 -2.78 1.44
CA LEU A 80 8.49 -2.83 1.12
C LEU A 80 9.32 -1.74 1.82
N GLY A 81 8.71 -0.96 2.70
CA GLY A 81 9.41 0.10 3.43
C GLY A 81 9.78 1.32 2.58
N LYS A 82 9.08 1.54 1.45
CA LYS A 82 9.36 2.63 0.51
C LYS A 82 8.42 3.82 0.68
N LEU A 83 7.51 3.77 1.61
CA LEU A 83 6.52 4.81 1.85
C LEU A 83 6.55 5.19 3.33
N TYR A 84 6.71 6.47 3.63
CA TYR A 84 6.80 7.02 4.99
C TYR A 84 7.92 6.40 5.83
N LYS A 85 9.01 7.13 5.99
CA LYS A 85 10.19 6.68 6.74
C LYS A 85 9.83 6.15 8.13
N GLY A 86 10.25 4.91 8.43
CA GLY A 86 9.99 4.27 9.72
C GLY A 86 8.64 3.55 9.80
N SER A 87 7.80 3.64 8.78
CA SER A 87 6.47 3.03 8.81
C SER A 87 6.51 1.50 8.83
N TYR A 88 7.49 0.90 8.19
CA TYR A 88 7.64 -0.57 8.16
C TYR A 88 7.71 -1.13 9.58
N GLU A 89 8.59 -0.59 10.39
CA GLU A 89 8.78 -1.02 11.78
C GLU A 89 7.58 -0.62 12.64
N PHE A 90 7.08 0.59 12.47
CA PHE A 90 5.95 1.10 13.25
C PHE A 90 4.69 0.25 13.06
N LEU A 91 4.40 -0.15 11.83
CA LEU A 91 3.23 -0.97 11.50
C LEU A 91 3.47 -2.48 11.65
N ASN A 92 4.69 -2.90 11.96
CA ASN A 92 5.07 -4.31 12.02
C ASN A 92 4.72 -5.05 10.72
N LEU A 93 5.20 -4.56 9.60
CA LEU A 93 4.89 -5.14 8.28
C LEU A 93 5.33 -6.60 8.13
N ASN A 94 6.30 -7.04 8.94
CA ASN A 94 6.74 -8.43 8.99
C ASN A 94 5.63 -9.40 9.46
N GLU A 95 4.56 -8.90 10.07
CA GLU A 95 3.40 -9.71 10.45
C GLU A 95 2.49 -10.10 9.27
N TYR A 96 2.76 -9.57 8.06
CA TYR A 96 1.96 -9.78 6.87
C TYR A 96 2.77 -10.46 5.76
N PRO A 97 3.11 -11.77 5.93
CA PRO A 97 4.06 -12.45 5.02
C PRO A 97 3.54 -12.61 3.59
N HIS A 98 2.25 -12.84 3.41
CA HIS A 98 1.65 -12.99 2.07
C HIS A 98 1.60 -11.66 1.33
N LEU A 99 1.32 -10.58 2.04
CA LEU A 99 1.40 -9.24 1.50
C LEU A 99 2.82 -8.89 1.07
N LEU A 100 3.81 -9.22 1.90
CA LEU A 100 5.23 -8.98 1.59
C LEU A 100 5.67 -9.77 0.35
N GLU A 101 5.29 -11.03 0.25
CA GLU A 101 5.62 -11.88 -0.89
C GLU A 101 5.02 -11.33 -2.19
N TRP A 102 3.73 -10.98 -2.17
CA TRP A 102 3.05 -10.35 -3.29
C TRP A 102 3.71 -9.04 -3.68
N SER A 103 4.05 -8.21 -2.70
CA SER A 103 4.70 -6.92 -2.94
C SER A 103 6.03 -7.06 -3.66
N LYS A 104 6.84 -8.04 -3.27
CA LYS A 104 8.12 -8.37 -3.93
C LYS A 104 7.92 -8.91 -5.34
N ARG A 105 6.94 -9.79 -5.51
CA ARG A 105 6.62 -10.38 -6.82
C ARG A 105 6.28 -9.30 -7.86
N ILE A 106 5.49 -8.32 -7.48
CA ILE A 106 5.13 -7.21 -8.36
C ILE A 106 6.31 -6.27 -8.57
N ALA A 107 7.08 -5.95 -7.52
CA ALA A 107 8.27 -5.11 -7.64
C ALA A 107 9.27 -5.66 -8.66
N ASP A 108 9.39 -6.96 -8.80
CA ASP A 108 10.31 -7.61 -9.73
C ASP A 108 9.85 -7.56 -11.19
N ARG A 109 8.64 -7.12 -11.47
CA ARG A 109 8.14 -7.01 -12.85
C ARG A 109 8.89 -5.89 -13.61
N PRO A 110 9.44 -6.18 -14.81
CA PRO A 110 10.17 -5.16 -15.57
C PRO A 110 9.37 -3.89 -15.85
N GLY A 111 8.07 -4.02 -16.12
CA GLY A 111 7.18 -2.89 -16.33
C GLY A 111 7.03 -2.00 -15.10
N VAL A 112 6.98 -2.60 -13.92
CA VAL A 112 6.92 -1.87 -12.65
C VAL A 112 8.24 -1.12 -12.41
N GLN A 113 9.36 -1.77 -12.65
CA GLN A 113 10.68 -1.14 -12.51
C GLN A 113 10.84 0.05 -13.46
N ARG A 114 10.39 -0.09 -14.71
CA ARG A 114 10.41 1.02 -15.66
C ARG A 114 9.51 2.17 -15.22
N GLY A 115 8.33 1.86 -14.70
CA GLY A 115 7.40 2.87 -14.20
C GLY A 115 7.98 3.64 -13.01
N LEU A 116 8.65 2.95 -12.08
CA LEU A 116 9.29 3.58 -10.93
C LEU A 116 10.49 4.44 -11.33
N ALA A 117 11.19 4.08 -12.40
CA ALA A 117 12.36 4.80 -12.90
C ALA A 117 12.00 6.01 -13.78
N ALA A 118 10.72 6.15 -14.16
CA ALA A 118 10.27 7.25 -15.02
C ALA A 118 10.52 8.60 -14.32
N GLU A 119 11.12 9.52 -15.05
CA GLU A 119 11.35 10.87 -14.55
C GLU A 119 10.06 11.68 -14.63
N TYR A 120 9.72 12.30 -13.52
CA TYR A 120 8.56 13.18 -13.43
C TYR A 120 9.00 14.63 -13.62
N GLN A 121 8.42 15.28 -14.61
CA GLN A 121 8.56 16.74 -14.79
C GLN A 121 7.26 17.40 -14.34
N PRO A 122 7.31 18.31 -13.34
CA PRO A 122 6.12 19.07 -12.98
C PRO A 122 5.64 19.86 -14.19
N LEU A 123 4.32 19.94 -14.37
CA LEU A 123 3.74 20.86 -15.34
C LEU A 123 4.20 22.26 -14.95
N GLY A 124 4.83 22.99 -15.86
CA GLY A 124 5.24 24.37 -15.62
C GLY A 124 4.04 25.22 -15.21
N GLU A 125 4.22 26.07 -14.23
CA GLU A 125 3.24 27.10 -13.85
C GLU A 125 3.09 28.10 -14.99
#